data_5a47a6df479b8192085129b69a0fb750
#
_entry.id   5a47a6df479b8192085129b69a0fb750
#
_cell.length_a   1.000
_cell.length_b   1.000
_cell.length_c   1.000
_cell.angle_alpha   90.00
_cell.angle_beta   90.00
_cell.angle_gamma   90.00
#
_symmetry.space_group_name_H-M   'P 1'
#
loop_
_entity.id
_entity.type
_entity.pdbx_description
1 polymer ?
#
loop_
_entity_poly.entity_id
_entity_poly.type
_entity_poly.pdbx_seq_one_letter_code
_entity_poly.pdbx_strand_id
1 'polypeptide(L)'
;SISRLAAANVKKGRSTFRAGLAISLTISVILMIAIRFSAPFLADHVLLEPQCAPLLPIMALSIPFSAIHACICGYYYGMKKTAVPALSQLLEQFIRIGAVLLIANVAATNGKTISVSLAVWGMLIGEAASAIFSFLYYTFTTDDRRGSRTSQPAYSFLSLAAPLMAMALPLMGNRLILGCLQSLEAIFVPNKLLEFGLSNAEALSTYGVLTGMALPFIFFPSAITNSLAVVLLPTVSEAQAAGNERKIERTIAMALRYSLYMGILCIGIFTLFGDGLGISVYHNKDAGTFITILAWLCPFMYLSTTMGSILNGLGKTSTIFLHNAISMLITLAVVVFCIPMYGIHAYLAGLLFSELVLAALHIHTLAGQVPVRLNAGTMIVKPTLCLLVAIGILYAAAPSLETLRPALPAEFLFIVVKALILCVLYGGGLLLLHRKN
;
A
#
# COMPACT_ATOMS: atom_id res chain seq x y z
N SER A 1 -17.65 -5.94 -4.41
CA SER A 1 -19.03 -6.39 -4.67
C SER A 1 -19.23 -6.94 -6.07
N ILE A 2 -18.88 -6.22 -7.16
CA ILE A 2 -18.98 -6.70 -8.55
C ILE A 2 -18.28 -8.05 -8.73
N SER A 3 -17.05 -8.21 -8.23
CA SER A 3 -16.29 -9.44 -8.32
C SER A 3 -17.02 -10.65 -7.71
N ARG A 4 -17.58 -10.50 -6.51
CA ARG A 4 -18.31 -11.60 -5.82
C ARG A 4 -19.59 -11.98 -6.55
N LEU A 5 -20.37 -11.00 -7.02
CA LEU A 5 -21.62 -11.26 -7.70
C LEU A 5 -21.42 -11.78 -9.13
N ALA A 6 -20.35 -11.34 -9.80
CA ALA A 6 -19.96 -11.89 -11.12
C ALA A 6 -19.49 -13.35 -10.99
N ALA A 7 -18.78 -13.69 -9.91
CA ALA A 7 -18.34 -15.05 -9.64
C ALA A 7 -19.51 -15.99 -9.28
N ALA A 8 -20.50 -15.50 -8.52
CA ALA A 8 -21.63 -16.29 -8.06
C ALA A 8 -22.59 -16.72 -9.20
N ASN A 9 -22.69 -15.95 -10.28
CA ASN A 9 -23.57 -16.28 -11.39
C ASN A 9 -23.06 -15.70 -12.71
N VAL A 10 -22.36 -16.51 -13.48
CA VAL A 10 -21.72 -16.11 -14.76
C VAL A 10 -22.74 -15.57 -15.77
N LYS A 11 -23.97 -16.10 -15.80
CA LYS A 11 -25.03 -15.62 -16.69
C LYS A 11 -25.55 -14.22 -16.33
N LYS A 12 -25.60 -13.88 -15.04
CA LYS A 12 -25.94 -12.54 -14.54
C LYS A 12 -24.76 -11.58 -14.50
N GLY A 13 -23.52 -12.07 -14.61
CA GLY A 13 -22.30 -11.29 -14.38
C GLY A 13 -22.18 -10.04 -15.25
N ARG A 14 -22.58 -10.10 -16.53
CA ARG A 14 -22.58 -8.94 -17.44
C ARG A 14 -23.61 -7.89 -17.06
N SER A 15 -24.83 -8.32 -16.73
CA SER A 15 -25.90 -7.40 -16.32
C SER A 15 -25.57 -6.73 -15.00
N THR A 16 -25.01 -7.49 -14.03
CA THR A 16 -24.52 -6.98 -12.76
C THR A 16 -23.36 -5.99 -12.94
N PHE A 17 -22.43 -6.28 -13.86
CA PHE A 17 -21.34 -5.37 -14.22
C PHE A 17 -21.88 -4.05 -14.79
N ARG A 18 -22.80 -4.09 -15.76
CA ARG A 18 -23.39 -2.87 -16.34
C ARG A 18 -24.13 -2.03 -15.31
N ALA A 19 -24.90 -2.66 -14.42
CA ALA A 19 -25.58 -1.96 -13.32
C ALA A 19 -24.57 -1.33 -12.35
N GLY A 20 -23.55 -2.08 -11.96
CA GLY A 20 -22.48 -1.58 -11.10
C GLY A 20 -21.66 -0.44 -11.72
N LEU A 21 -21.37 -0.53 -13.02
CA LEU A 21 -20.68 0.52 -13.77
C LEU A 21 -21.54 1.80 -13.84
N ALA A 22 -22.85 1.67 -14.14
CA ALA A 22 -23.75 2.81 -14.20
C ALA A 22 -23.84 3.52 -12.83
N ILE A 23 -24.04 2.78 -11.74
CA ILE A 23 -24.09 3.34 -10.38
C ILE A 23 -22.77 4.02 -10.03
N SER A 24 -21.64 3.34 -10.25
CA SER A 24 -20.31 3.86 -9.92
C SER A 24 -19.97 5.12 -10.72
N LEU A 25 -20.30 5.12 -12.02
CA LEU A 25 -20.07 6.27 -12.89
C LEU A 25 -20.96 7.47 -12.49
N THR A 26 -22.24 7.24 -12.19
CA THR A 26 -23.14 8.31 -11.72
C THR A 26 -22.59 8.95 -10.44
N ILE A 27 -22.21 8.13 -9.43
CA ILE A 27 -21.66 8.64 -8.17
C ILE A 27 -20.35 9.38 -8.41
N SER A 28 -19.47 8.84 -9.25
CA SER A 28 -18.16 9.46 -9.54
C SER A 28 -18.28 10.80 -10.26
N VAL A 29 -19.25 10.94 -11.19
CA VAL A 29 -19.53 12.21 -11.87
C VAL A 29 -20.10 13.23 -10.89
N ILE A 30 -21.02 12.82 -10.00
CA ILE A 30 -21.57 13.72 -8.97
C ILE A 30 -20.45 14.21 -8.04
N LEU A 31 -19.56 13.30 -7.59
CA LEU A 31 -18.40 13.68 -6.76
C LEU A 31 -17.44 14.59 -7.49
N MET A 32 -17.13 14.32 -8.77
CA MET A 32 -16.30 15.19 -9.59
C MET A 32 -16.87 16.61 -9.66
N ILE A 33 -18.15 16.72 -9.93
CA ILE A 33 -18.86 18.01 -10.00
C ILE A 33 -18.83 18.71 -8.63
N ALA A 34 -19.15 17.97 -7.56
CA ALA A 34 -19.12 18.51 -6.19
C ALA A 34 -17.74 19.06 -5.82
N ILE A 35 -16.67 18.30 -6.06
CA ILE A 35 -15.28 18.74 -5.77
C ILE A 35 -14.90 19.95 -6.63
N ARG A 36 -15.30 20.00 -7.92
CA ARG A 36 -14.99 21.13 -8.78
C ARG A 36 -15.60 22.46 -8.26
N PHE A 37 -16.84 22.41 -7.78
CA PHE A 37 -17.51 23.61 -7.25
C PHE A 37 -17.04 23.96 -5.83
N SER A 38 -16.68 22.95 -5.01
CA SER A 38 -16.21 23.17 -3.65
C SER A 38 -14.68 23.32 -3.54
N ALA A 39 -13.94 23.30 -4.65
CA ALA A 39 -12.48 23.31 -4.65
C ALA A 39 -11.86 24.50 -3.85
N PRO A 40 -12.31 25.75 -3.98
CA PRO A 40 -11.79 26.84 -3.17
C PRO A 40 -12.05 26.64 -1.66
N PHE A 41 -13.27 26.26 -1.32
CA PHE A 41 -13.65 25.98 0.07
C PHE A 41 -12.82 24.83 0.68
N LEU A 42 -12.62 23.75 -0.09
CA LEU A 42 -11.81 22.61 0.35
C LEU A 42 -10.34 23.00 0.54
N ALA A 43 -9.78 23.81 -0.35
CA ALA A 43 -8.40 24.26 -0.26
C ALA A 43 -8.18 25.17 0.97
N ASP A 44 -9.09 26.13 1.19
CA ASP A 44 -8.91 27.16 2.20
C ASP A 44 -9.28 26.68 3.62
N HIS A 45 -10.34 25.86 3.75
CA HIS A 45 -10.90 25.50 5.07
C HIS A 45 -10.66 24.05 5.48
N VAL A 46 -10.44 23.14 4.53
CA VAL A 46 -10.23 21.72 4.86
C VAL A 46 -8.76 21.36 4.75
N LEU A 47 -8.12 21.65 3.62
CA LEU A 47 -6.71 21.35 3.38
C LEU A 47 -5.80 22.39 4.04
N LEU A 48 -6.32 23.60 4.29
CA LEU A 48 -5.58 24.75 4.83
C LEU A 48 -4.38 25.15 3.95
N GLU A 49 -4.46 24.85 2.64
CA GLU A 49 -3.43 25.13 1.64
C GLU A 49 -4.08 25.67 0.35
N PRO A 50 -4.19 27.01 0.21
CA PRO A 50 -4.85 27.64 -0.91
C PRO A 50 -4.25 27.30 -2.29
N GLN A 51 -2.96 26.92 -2.32
CA GLN A 51 -2.26 26.51 -3.55
C GLN A 51 -2.84 25.23 -4.16
N CYS A 52 -3.59 24.42 -3.38
CA CYS A 52 -4.29 23.22 -3.86
C CYS A 52 -5.56 23.55 -4.66
N ALA A 53 -6.14 24.74 -4.53
CA ALA A 53 -7.40 25.08 -5.18
C ALA A 53 -7.42 24.84 -6.72
N PRO A 54 -6.41 25.23 -7.51
CA PRO A 54 -6.38 24.94 -8.95
C PRO A 54 -6.10 23.47 -9.28
N LEU A 55 -5.58 22.67 -8.35
CA LEU A 55 -5.22 21.27 -8.56
C LEU A 55 -6.40 20.33 -8.32
N LEU A 56 -7.27 20.64 -7.38
CA LEU A 56 -8.43 19.83 -7.00
C LEU A 56 -9.37 19.54 -8.19
N PRO A 57 -9.72 20.49 -9.07
CA PRO A 57 -10.54 20.21 -10.25
C PRO A 57 -9.91 19.21 -11.22
N ILE A 58 -8.58 19.28 -11.39
CA ILE A 58 -7.84 18.33 -12.25
C ILE A 58 -7.85 16.93 -11.64
N MET A 59 -7.61 16.84 -10.33
CA MET A 59 -7.70 15.57 -9.60
C MET A 59 -9.11 15.00 -9.64
N ALA A 60 -10.15 15.83 -9.48
CA ALA A 60 -11.54 15.40 -9.53
C ALA A 60 -11.91 14.77 -10.89
N LEU A 61 -11.30 15.24 -11.98
CA LEU A 61 -11.50 14.67 -13.31
C LEU A 61 -11.01 13.21 -13.43
N SER A 62 -10.08 12.77 -12.59
CA SER A 62 -9.60 11.38 -12.58
C SER A 62 -10.63 10.40 -11.98
N ILE A 63 -11.55 10.87 -11.12
CA ILE A 63 -12.49 10.02 -10.38
C ILE A 63 -13.38 9.15 -11.31
N PRO A 64 -14.02 9.68 -12.37
CA PRO A 64 -14.77 8.86 -13.31
C PRO A 64 -13.92 7.80 -14.03
N PHE A 65 -12.66 8.12 -14.40
CA PHE A 65 -11.75 7.17 -15.03
C PHE A 65 -11.39 6.03 -14.06
N SER A 66 -11.02 6.36 -12.83
CA SER A 66 -10.77 5.37 -11.78
C SER A 66 -12.00 4.49 -11.52
N ALA A 67 -13.20 5.04 -11.55
CA ALA A 67 -14.44 4.29 -11.37
C ALA A 67 -14.66 3.26 -12.49
N ILE A 68 -14.44 3.65 -13.75
CA ILE A 68 -14.51 2.75 -14.90
C ILE A 68 -13.46 1.63 -14.77
N HIS A 69 -12.21 2.00 -14.53
CA HIS A 69 -11.10 1.06 -14.36
C HIS A 69 -11.39 0.05 -13.24
N ALA A 70 -11.75 0.53 -12.04
CA ALA A 70 -12.05 -0.31 -10.89
C ALA A 70 -13.22 -1.28 -11.13
N CYS A 71 -14.29 -0.85 -11.83
CA CYS A 71 -15.41 -1.71 -12.16
C CYS A 71 -15.00 -2.84 -13.11
N ILE A 72 -14.21 -2.52 -14.14
CA ILE A 72 -13.74 -3.50 -15.14
C ILE A 72 -12.77 -4.50 -14.46
N CYS A 73 -11.82 -4.01 -13.69
CA CYS A 73 -10.93 -4.86 -12.90
C CYS A 73 -11.73 -5.78 -11.96
N GLY A 74 -12.73 -5.25 -11.26
CA GLY A 74 -13.62 -6.03 -10.40
C GLY A 74 -14.35 -7.14 -11.15
N TYR A 75 -14.79 -6.90 -12.38
CA TYR A 75 -15.42 -7.89 -13.24
C TYR A 75 -14.43 -9.01 -13.61
N TYR A 76 -13.22 -8.66 -14.07
CA TYR A 76 -12.20 -9.65 -14.42
C TYR A 76 -11.68 -10.45 -13.23
N TYR A 77 -11.55 -9.85 -12.05
CA TYR A 77 -11.27 -10.58 -10.80
C TYR A 77 -12.36 -11.62 -10.49
N GLY A 78 -13.63 -11.26 -10.69
CA GLY A 78 -14.75 -12.19 -10.53
C GLY A 78 -14.69 -13.38 -11.50
N MET A 79 -14.14 -13.16 -12.69
CA MET A 79 -13.91 -14.20 -13.71
C MET A 79 -12.60 -14.97 -13.52
N LYS A 80 -11.84 -14.71 -12.46
CA LYS A 80 -10.49 -15.29 -12.20
C LYS A 80 -9.46 -14.95 -13.28
N LYS A 81 -9.65 -13.88 -14.04
CA LYS A 81 -8.72 -13.39 -15.08
C LYS A 81 -7.91 -12.21 -14.52
N THR A 82 -6.87 -12.51 -13.75
CA THR A 82 -6.06 -11.51 -13.05
C THR A 82 -5.07 -10.77 -13.94
N ALA A 83 -4.76 -11.31 -15.13
CA ALA A 83 -3.81 -10.70 -16.05
C ALA A 83 -4.27 -9.32 -16.55
N VAL A 84 -5.56 -9.12 -16.79
CA VAL A 84 -6.11 -7.84 -17.30
C VAL A 84 -5.93 -6.71 -16.28
N PRO A 85 -6.36 -6.85 -15.01
CA PRO A 85 -6.06 -5.87 -13.98
C PRO A 85 -4.56 -5.60 -13.80
N ALA A 86 -3.72 -6.65 -13.83
CA ALA A 86 -2.28 -6.49 -13.68
C ALA A 86 -1.66 -5.68 -14.82
N LEU A 87 -2.03 -5.99 -16.07
CA LEU A 87 -1.56 -5.25 -17.24
C LEU A 87 -2.04 -3.81 -17.26
N SER A 88 -3.31 -3.56 -16.89
CA SER A 88 -3.84 -2.18 -16.82
C SER A 88 -3.14 -1.33 -15.76
N GLN A 89 -2.79 -1.91 -14.60
CA GLN A 89 -2.02 -1.23 -13.55
C GLN A 89 -0.57 -0.93 -14.00
N LEU A 90 0.09 -1.88 -14.66
CA LEU A 90 1.42 -1.63 -15.22
C LEU A 90 1.39 -0.51 -16.26
N LEU A 91 0.42 -0.57 -17.20
CA LEU A 91 0.24 0.45 -18.22
C LEU A 91 0.03 1.84 -17.59
N GLU A 92 -0.83 1.92 -16.56
CA GLU A 92 -1.07 3.14 -15.80
C GLU A 92 0.23 3.75 -15.27
N GLN A 93 1.07 2.93 -14.60
CA GLN A 93 2.32 3.42 -14.03
C GLN A 93 3.32 3.86 -15.11
N PHE A 94 3.49 3.08 -16.18
CA PHE A 94 4.39 3.45 -17.28
C PHE A 94 3.96 4.75 -17.96
N ILE A 95 2.66 4.90 -18.24
CA ILE A 95 2.13 6.11 -18.88
C ILE A 95 2.22 7.30 -17.93
N ARG A 96 1.92 7.13 -16.64
CA ARG A 96 2.06 8.17 -15.62
C ARG A 96 3.50 8.70 -15.56
N ILE A 97 4.47 7.79 -15.42
CA ILE A 97 5.89 8.15 -15.38
C ILE A 97 6.32 8.81 -16.69
N GLY A 98 5.98 8.21 -17.83
CA GLY A 98 6.30 8.75 -19.16
C GLY A 98 5.71 10.14 -19.38
N ALA A 99 4.45 10.38 -18.99
CA ALA A 99 3.79 11.67 -19.10
C ALA A 99 4.48 12.72 -18.22
N VAL A 100 4.80 12.39 -16.96
CA VAL A 100 5.50 13.30 -16.06
C VAL A 100 6.88 13.67 -16.62
N LEU A 101 7.67 12.70 -17.09
CA LEU A 101 8.99 12.94 -17.66
C LEU A 101 8.91 13.78 -18.95
N LEU A 102 7.95 13.49 -19.81
CA LEU A 102 7.77 14.21 -21.07
C LEU A 102 7.37 15.67 -20.82
N ILE A 103 6.38 15.90 -19.94
CA ILE A 103 5.94 17.27 -19.62
C ILE A 103 7.05 18.03 -18.87
N ALA A 104 7.81 17.37 -17.98
CA ALA A 104 8.96 17.97 -17.29
C ALA A 104 10.04 18.41 -18.28
N ASN A 105 10.37 17.55 -19.24
CA ASN A 105 11.34 17.87 -20.27
C ASN A 105 10.89 19.07 -21.15
N VAL A 106 9.62 19.05 -21.60
CA VAL A 106 9.04 20.17 -22.36
C VAL A 106 8.98 21.46 -21.54
N ALA A 107 8.70 21.39 -20.25
CA ALA A 107 8.74 22.57 -19.37
C ALA A 107 10.16 23.12 -19.24
N ALA A 108 11.14 22.24 -19.01
CA ALA A 108 12.55 22.61 -18.89
C ALA A 108 13.09 23.24 -20.17
N THR A 109 12.79 22.69 -21.35
CA THR A 109 13.22 23.27 -22.67
C THR A 109 12.59 24.62 -22.95
N ASN A 110 11.39 24.88 -22.39
CA ASN A 110 10.70 26.17 -22.53
C ASN A 110 11.02 27.16 -21.40
N GLY A 111 12.00 26.87 -20.53
CA GLY A 111 12.40 27.74 -19.43
C GLY A 111 11.33 27.94 -18.36
N LYS A 112 10.30 27.05 -18.31
CA LYS A 112 9.25 27.10 -17.30
C LYS A 112 9.66 26.30 -16.05
N THR A 113 9.33 26.84 -14.88
CA THR A 113 9.55 26.13 -13.61
C THR A 113 8.65 24.90 -13.53
N ILE A 114 9.21 23.80 -13.04
CA ILE A 114 8.46 22.57 -12.80
C ILE A 114 7.49 22.82 -11.62
N SER A 115 6.19 22.74 -11.90
CA SER A 115 5.12 22.94 -10.90
C SER A 115 4.55 21.61 -10.44
N VAL A 116 3.99 21.59 -9.22
CA VAL A 116 3.26 20.44 -8.65
C VAL A 116 2.10 19.97 -9.55
N SER A 117 1.54 20.88 -10.35
CA SER A 117 0.51 20.54 -11.35
C SER A 117 0.93 19.44 -12.33
N LEU A 118 2.24 19.31 -12.60
CA LEU A 118 2.79 18.26 -13.43
C LEU A 118 2.47 16.86 -12.92
N ALA A 119 2.64 16.63 -11.62
CA ALA A 119 2.34 15.34 -11.00
C ALA A 119 0.85 15.03 -11.08
N VAL A 120 -0.01 16.03 -10.90
CA VAL A 120 -1.47 15.90 -10.99
C VAL A 120 -1.93 15.56 -12.41
N TRP A 121 -1.35 16.22 -13.43
CA TRP A 121 -1.61 15.87 -14.83
C TRP A 121 -1.12 14.46 -15.17
N GLY A 122 0.06 14.07 -14.68
CA GLY A 122 0.57 12.70 -14.86
C GLY A 122 -0.36 11.64 -14.26
N MET A 123 -0.93 11.91 -13.07
CA MET A 123 -1.91 11.05 -12.44
C MET A 123 -3.18 10.92 -13.30
N LEU A 124 -3.74 12.04 -13.76
CA LEU A 124 -4.94 12.05 -14.61
C LEU A 124 -4.71 11.26 -15.91
N ILE A 125 -3.58 11.49 -16.58
CA ILE A 125 -3.22 10.81 -17.85
C ILE A 125 -3.07 9.29 -17.61
N GLY A 126 -2.42 8.88 -16.52
CA GLY A 126 -2.27 7.47 -16.17
C GLY A 126 -3.61 6.78 -15.92
N GLU A 127 -4.49 7.39 -15.11
CA GLU A 127 -5.83 6.88 -14.83
C GLU A 127 -6.70 6.82 -16.10
N ALA A 128 -6.67 7.85 -16.95
CA ALA A 128 -7.40 7.85 -18.20
C ALA A 128 -6.92 6.74 -19.14
N ALA A 129 -5.60 6.54 -19.26
CA ALA A 129 -5.03 5.50 -20.09
C ALA A 129 -5.42 4.09 -19.62
N SER A 130 -5.36 3.82 -18.30
CA SER A 130 -5.76 2.53 -17.74
C SER A 130 -7.25 2.26 -17.91
N ALA A 131 -8.10 3.28 -17.77
CA ALA A 131 -9.53 3.20 -18.01
C ALA A 131 -9.84 2.90 -19.49
N ILE A 132 -9.20 3.63 -20.42
CA ILE A 132 -9.37 3.43 -21.87
C ILE A 132 -8.89 2.02 -22.26
N PHE A 133 -7.71 1.60 -21.82
CA PHE A 133 -7.20 0.26 -22.10
C PHE A 133 -8.16 -0.83 -21.61
N SER A 134 -8.59 -0.72 -20.36
CA SER A 134 -9.50 -1.71 -19.75
C SER A 134 -10.84 -1.73 -20.46
N PHE A 135 -11.37 -0.57 -20.86
CA PHE A 135 -12.63 -0.45 -21.58
C PHE A 135 -12.53 -1.04 -23.00
N LEU A 136 -11.47 -0.73 -23.73
CA LEU A 136 -11.22 -1.31 -25.06
C LEU A 136 -11.06 -2.83 -24.96
N TYR A 137 -10.26 -3.31 -24.02
CA TYR A 137 -10.08 -4.74 -23.80
C TYR A 137 -11.43 -5.44 -23.50
N TYR A 138 -12.26 -4.82 -22.64
CA TYR A 138 -13.59 -5.35 -22.34
C TYR A 138 -14.47 -5.40 -23.58
N THR A 139 -14.51 -4.37 -24.40
CA THR A 139 -15.34 -4.32 -25.61
C THR A 139 -14.91 -5.36 -26.64
N PHE A 140 -13.63 -5.42 -26.97
CA PHE A 140 -13.10 -6.38 -27.94
C PHE A 140 -13.27 -7.84 -27.50
N THR A 141 -12.97 -8.16 -26.24
CA THR A 141 -13.08 -9.54 -25.74
C THR A 141 -14.56 -9.98 -25.58
N THR A 142 -15.48 -9.03 -25.52
CA THR A 142 -16.90 -9.33 -25.33
C THR A 142 -17.62 -9.48 -26.68
N ASP A 143 -17.14 -8.84 -27.75
CA ASP A 143 -17.70 -8.95 -29.11
C ASP A 143 -17.47 -10.32 -29.74
N ASP A 144 -16.34 -10.96 -29.52
CA ASP A 144 -16.04 -12.32 -30.02
C ASP A 144 -17.05 -13.39 -29.53
N ARG A 145 -17.80 -13.11 -28.48
CA ARG A 145 -18.83 -13.99 -27.93
C ARG A 145 -20.27 -13.66 -28.38
N ARG A 146 -20.45 -12.72 -29.29
CA ARG A 146 -21.77 -12.35 -29.84
C ARG A 146 -22.43 -13.47 -30.67
N GLY A 147 -21.70 -14.52 -31.04
CA GLY A 147 -22.23 -15.64 -31.82
C GLY A 147 -23.27 -16.52 -31.12
N SER A 148 -23.43 -16.43 -29.80
CA SER A 148 -24.49 -17.14 -29.05
C SER A 148 -25.52 -16.17 -28.53
N ARG A 149 -26.44 -15.78 -29.40
CA ARG A 149 -27.71 -15.07 -29.08
C ARG A 149 -28.69 -16.00 -28.36
N THR A 150 -28.35 -16.44 -27.15
CA THR A 150 -29.39 -16.88 -26.22
C THR A 150 -29.99 -15.62 -25.62
N SER A 151 -31.28 -15.40 -25.83
CA SER A 151 -32.08 -14.31 -25.25
C SER A 151 -31.86 -14.32 -23.72
N GLN A 152 -31.01 -13.43 -23.23
CA GLN A 152 -30.82 -13.29 -21.79
C GLN A 152 -32.08 -12.66 -21.21
N PRO A 153 -32.64 -13.21 -20.12
CA PRO A 153 -33.79 -12.60 -19.47
C PRO A 153 -33.43 -11.16 -19.08
N ALA A 154 -34.34 -10.23 -19.42
CA ALA A 154 -34.18 -8.83 -19.05
C ALA A 154 -34.34 -8.69 -17.55
N TYR A 155 -33.20 -8.62 -16.81
CA TYR A 155 -33.24 -8.34 -15.39
C TYR A 155 -33.53 -6.85 -15.16
N SER A 156 -34.48 -6.55 -14.28
CA SER A 156 -34.74 -5.18 -13.86
C SER A 156 -33.48 -4.58 -13.22
N PHE A 157 -33.16 -3.33 -13.54
CA PHE A 157 -32.02 -2.61 -12.95
C PHE A 157 -32.06 -2.68 -11.42
N LEU A 158 -33.23 -2.51 -10.81
CA LEU A 158 -33.39 -2.54 -9.36
C LEU A 158 -33.07 -3.92 -8.73
N SER A 159 -33.41 -5.01 -9.44
CA SER A 159 -33.11 -6.38 -8.99
C SER A 159 -31.62 -6.72 -9.01
N LEU A 160 -30.83 -5.97 -9.77
CA LEU A 160 -29.36 -6.10 -9.81
C LEU A 160 -28.69 -5.08 -8.88
N ALA A 161 -29.22 -3.87 -8.78
CA ALA A 161 -28.67 -2.79 -7.98
C ALA A 161 -28.81 -3.05 -6.47
N ALA A 162 -29.97 -3.56 -6.02
CA ALA A 162 -30.22 -3.79 -4.60
C ALA A 162 -29.22 -4.75 -3.94
N PRO A 163 -28.92 -5.95 -4.47
CA PRO A 163 -27.90 -6.84 -3.92
C PRO A 163 -26.47 -6.24 -3.99
N LEU A 164 -26.17 -5.47 -5.07
CA LEU A 164 -24.89 -4.77 -5.19
C LEU A 164 -24.72 -3.73 -4.09
N MET A 165 -25.73 -2.91 -3.86
CA MET A 165 -25.68 -1.86 -2.83
C MET A 165 -25.68 -2.44 -1.42
N ALA A 166 -26.46 -3.47 -1.15
CA ALA A 166 -26.47 -4.15 0.15
C ALA A 166 -25.09 -4.72 0.53
N MET A 167 -24.32 -5.20 -0.47
CA MET A 167 -22.95 -5.68 -0.25
C MET A 167 -21.91 -4.55 -0.29
N ALA A 168 -22.14 -3.52 -1.10
CA ALA A 168 -21.20 -2.43 -1.28
C ALA A 168 -21.21 -1.44 -0.10
N LEU A 169 -22.39 -1.08 0.42
CA LEU A 169 -22.53 -0.05 1.45
C LEU A 169 -21.71 -0.30 2.71
N PRO A 170 -21.75 -1.50 3.34
CA PRO A 170 -20.93 -1.75 4.51
C PRO A 170 -19.43 -1.69 4.22
N LEU A 171 -19.01 -2.22 3.06
CA LEU A 171 -17.61 -2.17 2.64
C LEU A 171 -17.14 -0.74 2.33
N MET A 172 -18.01 0.07 1.71
CA MET A 172 -17.74 1.48 1.46
C MET A 172 -17.67 2.27 2.77
N GLY A 173 -18.58 2.02 3.71
CA GLY A 173 -18.58 2.68 5.02
C GLY A 173 -17.26 2.47 5.75
N ASN A 174 -16.77 1.23 5.83
CA ASN A 174 -15.48 0.93 6.43
C ASN A 174 -14.32 1.65 5.71
N ARG A 175 -14.32 1.66 4.38
CA ARG A 175 -13.29 2.34 3.59
C ARG A 175 -13.34 3.85 3.75
N LEU A 176 -14.53 4.43 3.81
CA LEU A 176 -14.73 5.87 4.02
C LEU A 176 -14.20 6.30 5.39
N ILE A 177 -14.53 5.57 6.46
CA ILE A 177 -14.06 5.90 7.82
C ILE A 177 -12.53 5.88 7.86
N LEU A 178 -11.89 4.81 7.36
CA LEU A 178 -10.45 4.73 7.33
C LEU A 178 -9.83 5.81 6.43
N GLY A 179 -10.44 6.10 5.27
CA GLY A 179 -10.01 7.16 4.38
C GLY A 179 -10.12 8.56 5.01
N CYS A 180 -11.19 8.83 5.76
CA CYS A 180 -11.32 10.08 6.51
C CYS A 180 -10.23 10.22 7.58
N LEU A 181 -9.94 9.16 8.33
CA LEU A 181 -8.86 9.18 9.33
C LEU A 181 -7.50 9.44 8.67
N GLN A 182 -7.19 8.79 7.54
CA GLN A 182 -5.97 9.05 6.77
C GLN A 182 -5.90 10.49 6.25
N SER A 183 -7.03 11.04 5.79
CA SER A 183 -7.09 12.42 5.33
C SER A 183 -6.85 13.41 6.48
N LEU A 184 -7.44 13.16 7.64
CA LEU A 184 -7.20 13.98 8.86
C LEU A 184 -5.72 13.93 9.26
N GLU A 185 -5.10 12.76 9.23
CA GLU A 185 -3.67 12.60 9.49
C GLU A 185 -2.82 13.42 8.51
N ALA A 186 -3.10 13.32 7.20
CA ALA A 186 -2.37 14.05 6.17
C ALA A 186 -2.50 15.58 6.30
N ILE A 187 -3.63 16.07 6.82
CA ILE A 187 -3.87 17.50 7.06
C ILE A 187 -3.22 17.94 8.38
N PHE A 188 -3.38 17.14 9.42
CA PHE A 188 -2.96 17.55 10.75
C PHE A 188 -1.44 17.48 10.94
N VAL A 189 -0.74 16.54 10.31
CA VAL A 189 0.72 16.44 10.49
C VAL A 189 1.43 17.73 10.08
N PRO A 190 1.25 18.31 8.86
CA PRO A 190 1.87 19.57 8.51
C PRO A 190 1.43 20.72 9.42
N ASN A 191 0.11 20.79 9.74
CA ASN A 191 -0.41 21.87 10.59
C ASN A 191 0.15 21.82 12.01
N LYS A 192 0.31 20.65 12.60
CA LYS A 192 0.92 20.48 13.92
C LYS A 192 2.43 20.73 13.93
N LEU A 193 3.10 20.55 12.78
CA LEU A 193 4.49 20.96 12.61
C LEU A 193 4.63 22.50 12.58
N LEU A 194 3.62 23.25 12.10
CA LEU A 194 3.58 24.72 12.25
C LEU A 194 3.50 25.12 13.73
N GLU A 195 2.66 24.44 14.51
CA GLU A 195 2.56 24.69 15.96
C GLU A 195 3.88 24.37 16.72
N PHE A 196 4.65 23.39 16.21
CA PHE A 196 6.01 23.10 16.71
C PHE A 196 7.01 24.23 16.43
N GLY A 197 6.72 25.12 15.47
CA GLY A 197 7.55 26.28 15.13
C GLY A 197 8.23 26.23 13.77
N LEU A 198 7.88 25.25 12.91
CA LEU A 198 8.35 25.25 11.53
C LEU A 198 7.56 26.24 10.67
N SER A 199 8.19 26.79 9.63
CA SER A 199 7.48 27.53 8.60
C SER A 199 6.60 26.59 7.76
N ASN A 200 5.61 27.13 7.05
CA ASN A 200 4.73 26.32 6.20
C ASN A 200 5.51 25.50 5.16
N ALA A 201 6.52 26.12 4.52
CA ALA A 201 7.37 25.46 3.56
C ALA A 201 8.17 24.29 4.16
N GLU A 202 8.73 24.49 5.35
CA GLU A 202 9.49 23.46 6.07
C GLU A 202 8.58 22.30 6.54
N ALA A 203 7.40 22.61 7.08
CA ALA A 203 6.43 21.60 7.52
C ALA A 203 5.97 20.69 6.38
N LEU A 204 5.58 21.30 5.24
CA LEU A 204 5.18 20.58 4.04
C LEU A 204 6.36 19.80 3.43
N SER A 205 7.56 20.37 3.41
CA SER A 205 8.76 19.69 2.92
C SER A 205 9.11 18.49 3.78
N THR A 206 9.12 18.63 5.11
CA THR A 206 9.40 17.55 6.05
C THR A 206 8.42 16.39 5.89
N TYR A 207 7.12 16.70 5.82
CA TYR A 207 6.09 15.70 5.60
C TYR A 207 6.20 15.07 4.20
N GLY A 208 6.53 15.87 3.18
CA GLY A 208 6.75 15.40 1.81
C GLY A 208 7.95 14.47 1.69
N VAL A 209 9.07 14.78 2.34
CA VAL A 209 10.26 13.90 2.40
C VAL A 209 9.91 12.57 3.06
N LEU A 210 9.16 12.61 4.16
CA LEU A 210 8.74 11.40 4.85
C LEU A 210 7.83 10.53 3.98
N THR A 211 6.75 11.11 3.44
CA THR A 211 5.71 10.37 2.71
C THR A 211 6.09 10.04 1.27
N GLY A 212 6.84 10.93 0.61
CA GLY A 212 7.23 10.78 -0.80
C GLY A 212 8.58 10.12 -1.04
N MET A 213 9.48 10.11 -0.03
CA MET A 213 10.82 9.55 -0.18
C MET A 213 11.08 8.38 0.78
N ALA A 214 10.91 8.55 2.09
CA ALA A 214 11.27 7.52 3.08
C ALA A 214 10.29 6.34 3.11
N LEU A 215 8.99 6.60 3.24
CA LEU A 215 7.98 5.54 3.33
C LEU A 215 7.95 4.60 2.10
N PRO A 216 8.11 5.05 0.84
CA PRO A 216 8.20 4.15 -0.30
C PRO A 216 9.32 3.11 -0.19
N PHE A 217 10.48 3.47 0.37
CA PHE A 217 11.54 2.49 0.64
C PHE A 217 11.13 1.46 1.68
N ILE A 218 10.52 1.90 2.77
CA ILE A 218 10.04 1.02 3.84
C ILE A 218 8.94 0.07 3.33
N PHE A 219 8.08 0.54 2.42
CA PHE A 219 7.02 -0.27 1.84
C PHE A 219 7.50 -1.20 0.72
N PHE A 220 8.64 -0.94 0.09
CA PHE A 220 9.12 -1.76 -1.03
C PHE A 220 9.23 -3.25 -0.69
N PRO A 221 9.87 -3.69 0.41
CA PRO A 221 9.94 -5.11 0.75
C PRO A 221 8.59 -5.71 1.13
N SER A 222 7.58 -4.89 1.49
CA SER A 222 6.24 -5.37 1.82
C SER A 222 5.54 -6.06 0.65
N ALA A 223 6.00 -5.87 -0.59
CA ALA A 223 5.50 -6.59 -1.76
C ALA A 223 5.60 -8.12 -1.57
N ILE A 224 6.65 -8.59 -0.88
CA ILE A 224 6.84 -10.02 -0.57
C ILE A 224 5.81 -10.49 0.45
N THR A 225 5.61 -9.74 1.54
CA THR A 225 4.63 -10.08 2.58
C THR A 225 3.20 -9.92 2.10
N ASN A 226 2.92 -8.97 1.21
CA ASN A 226 1.63 -8.82 0.55
C ASN A 226 1.31 -10.03 -0.36
N SER A 227 2.31 -10.52 -1.11
CA SER A 227 2.15 -11.72 -1.92
C SER A 227 1.85 -12.95 -1.07
N LEU A 228 2.53 -13.08 0.07
CA LEU A 228 2.23 -14.11 1.07
C LEU A 228 0.80 -13.95 1.62
N ALA A 229 0.40 -12.74 1.99
CA ALA A 229 -0.93 -12.45 2.52
C ALA A 229 -2.06 -12.84 1.55
N VAL A 230 -1.88 -12.64 0.24
CA VAL A 230 -2.84 -13.06 -0.79
C VAL A 230 -3.05 -14.58 -0.79
N VAL A 231 -2.00 -15.36 -0.57
CA VAL A 231 -2.07 -16.84 -0.52
C VAL A 231 -2.62 -17.33 0.82
N LEU A 232 -2.32 -16.64 1.92
CA LEU A 232 -2.77 -17.02 3.27
C LEU A 232 -4.29 -16.98 3.41
N LEU A 233 -4.95 -15.98 2.82
CA LEU A 233 -6.41 -15.79 2.92
C LEU A 233 -7.19 -17.03 2.46
N PRO A 234 -7.06 -17.54 1.22
CA PRO A 234 -7.78 -18.72 0.78
C PRO A 234 -7.34 -19.99 1.52
N THR A 235 -6.04 -20.13 1.82
CA THR A 235 -5.49 -21.28 2.54
C THR A 235 -6.15 -21.46 3.90
N VAL A 236 -6.33 -20.36 4.64
CA VAL A 236 -6.97 -20.37 5.96
C VAL A 236 -8.48 -20.58 5.84
N SER A 237 -9.14 -19.93 4.86
CA SER A 237 -10.57 -20.11 4.61
C SER A 237 -10.94 -21.55 4.27
N GLU A 238 -10.14 -22.22 3.45
CA GLU A 238 -10.30 -23.65 3.12
C GLU A 238 -10.08 -24.54 4.34
N ALA A 239 -9.02 -24.26 5.13
CA ALA A 239 -8.72 -25.03 6.34
C ALA A 239 -9.82 -24.89 7.39
N GLN A 240 -10.41 -23.69 7.53
CA GLN A 240 -11.53 -23.43 8.42
C GLN A 240 -12.78 -24.18 7.97
N ALA A 241 -13.11 -24.12 6.67
CA ALA A 241 -14.26 -24.84 6.12
C ALA A 241 -14.13 -26.38 6.30
N ALA A 242 -12.91 -26.90 6.29
CA ALA A 242 -12.60 -28.30 6.53
C ALA A 242 -12.48 -28.66 8.02
N GLY A 243 -12.62 -27.73 8.95
CA GLY A 243 -12.43 -27.96 10.40
C GLY A 243 -10.99 -28.33 10.78
N ASN A 244 -10.00 -27.99 9.94
CA ASN A 244 -8.60 -28.39 10.13
C ASN A 244 -7.81 -27.33 10.92
N GLU A 245 -8.00 -27.30 12.24
CA GLU A 245 -7.32 -26.36 13.14
C GLU A 245 -5.79 -26.49 13.10
N ARG A 246 -5.26 -27.71 12.95
CA ARG A 246 -3.79 -27.93 12.85
C ARG A 246 -3.19 -27.25 11.61
N LYS A 247 -3.91 -27.22 10.48
CA LYS A 247 -3.47 -26.51 9.29
C LYS A 247 -3.47 -25.00 9.52
N ILE A 248 -4.47 -24.48 10.22
CA ILE A 248 -4.55 -23.05 10.59
C ILE A 248 -3.38 -22.69 11.51
N GLU A 249 -3.14 -23.47 12.60
CA GLU A 249 -2.02 -23.25 13.53
C GLU A 249 -0.67 -23.21 12.81
N ARG A 250 -0.40 -24.20 11.94
CA ARG A 250 0.83 -24.24 11.15
C ARG A 250 0.98 -23.03 10.21
N THR A 251 -0.11 -22.62 9.60
CA THR A 251 -0.14 -21.46 8.70
C THR A 251 0.16 -20.16 9.45
N ILE A 252 -0.41 -19.97 10.64
CA ILE A 252 -0.13 -18.82 11.52
C ILE A 252 1.35 -18.83 11.95
N ALA A 253 1.84 -19.97 12.44
CA ALA A 253 3.24 -20.08 12.89
C ALA A 253 4.24 -19.80 11.75
N MET A 254 3.94 -20.28 10.53
CA MET A 254 4.73 -20.01 9.34
C MET A 254 4.71 -18.53 8.98
N ALA A 255 3.53 -17.92 8.93
CA ALA A 255 3.37 -16.51 8.58
C ALA A 255 4.07 -15.59 9.59
N LEU A 256 3.95 -15.84 10.89
CA LEU A 256 4.67 -15.14 11.94
C LEU A 256 6.18 -15.21 11.74
N ARG A 257 6.69 -16.41 11.49
CA ARG A 257 8.12 -16.65 11.30
C ARG A 257 8.67 -15.88 10.11
N TYR A 258 8.04 -16.01 8.94
CA TYR A 258 8.50 -15.33 7.72
C TYR A 258 8.39 -13.82 7.82
N SER A 259 7.32 -13.29 8.42
CA SER A 259 7.16 -11.84 8.62
C SER A 259 8.25 -11.28 9.54
N LEU A 260 8.57 -11.98 10.63
CA LEU A 260 9.64 -11.58 11.54
C LEU A 260 11.03 -11.68 10.88
N TYR A 261 11.30 -12.75 10.13
CA TYR A 261 12.58 -12.91 9.44
C TYR A 261 12.81 -11.78 8.42
N MET A 262 11.78 -11.46 7.63
CA MET A 262 11.83 -10.33 6.69
C MET A 262 11.97 -9.00 7.42
N GLY A 263 11.21 -8.79 8.50
CA GLY A 263 11.29 -7.57 9.29
C GLY A 263 12.66 -7.33 9.91
N ILE A 264 13.27 -8.37 10.50
CA ILE A 264 14.61 -8.31 11.09
C ILE A 264 15.66 -8.02 10.01
N LEU A 265 15.56 -8.65 8.83
CA LEU A 265 16.45 -8.35 7.70
C LEU A 265 16.33 -6.88 7.27
N CYS A 266 15.10 -6.37 7.15
CA CYS A 266 14.86 -4.99 6.76
C CYS A 266 15.37 -3.99 7.80
N ILE A 267 15.26 -4.29 9.10
CA ILE A 267 15.93 -3.49 10.14
C ILE A 267 17.43 -3.39 9.83
N GLY A 268 18.11 -4.53 9.58
CA GLY A 268 19.53 -4.53 9.27
C GLY A 268 19.86 -3.69 8.02
N ILE A 269 19.13 -3.89 6.93
CA ILE A 269 19.38 -3.17 5.68
C ILE A 269 19.18 -1.67 5.86
N PHE A 270 18.02 -1.25 6.37
CA PHE A 270 17.66 0.17 6.43
C PHE A 270 18.41 0.91 7.55
N THR A 271 18.78 0.24 8.64
CA THR A 271 19.63 0.85 9.67
C THR A 271 21.07 1.05 9.19
N LEU A 272 21.62 0.12 8.40
CA LEU A 272 22.98 0.23 7.89
C LEU A 272 23.11 1.15 6.67
N PHE A 273 22.12 1.16 5.81
CA PHE A 273 22.21 1.80 4.51
C PHE A 273 21.21 2.93 4.33
N GLY A 274 20.34 3.24 5.31
CA GLY A 274 19.28 4.24 5.19
C GLY A 274 19.80 5.62 4.83
N ASP A 275 20.81 6.12 5.51
CA ASP A 275 21.44 7.42 5.21
C ASP A 275 22.04 7.44 3.80
N GLY A 276 22.76 6.39 3.42
CA GLY A 276 23.32 6.27 2.07
C GLY A 276 22.25 6.19 0.98
N LEU A 277 21.13 5.51 1.23
CA LEU A 277 19.99 5.45 0.30
C LEU A 277 19.33 6.83 0.13
N GLY A 278 19.09 7.55 1.23
CA GLY A 278 18.50 8.89 1.18
C GLY A 278 19.37 9.88 0.39
N ILE A 279 20.68 9.84 0.61
CA ILE A 279 21.64 10.73 -0.07
C ILE A 279 21.84 10.31 -1.54
N SER A 280 22.04 9.01 -1.81
CA SER A 280 22.37 8.54 -3.17
C SER A 280 21.19 8.61 -4.14
N VAL A 281 19.95 8.46 -3.66
CA VAL A 281 18.75 8.44 -4.52
C VAL A 281 18.07 9.81 -4.58
N TYR A 282 17.93 10.45 -3.41
CA TYR A 282 17.14 11.68 -3.30
C TYR A 282 17.98 12.93 -3.05
N HIS A 283 19.30 12.79 -2.87
CA HIS A 283 20.21 13.88 -2.44
C HIS A 283 19.69 14.60 -1.17
N ASN A 284 19.02 13.85 -0.30
CA ASN A 284 18.37 14.36 0.90
C ASN A 284 18.77 13.54 2.14
N LYS A 285 19.40 14.21 3.11
CA LYS A 285 19.84 13.58 4.36
C LYS A 285 18.68 13.20 5.28
N ASP A 286 17.64 14.04 5.34
CA ASP A 286 16.48 13.78 6.20
C ASP A 286 15.72 12.54 5.74
N ALA A 287 15.63 12.30 4.42
CA ALA A 287 15.09 11.06 3.88
C ALA A 287 15.87 9.83 4.39
N GLY A 288 17.19 9.90 4.43
CA GLY A 288 18.04 8.84 4.98
C GLY A 288 17.78 8.60 6.47
N THR A 289 17.74 9.66 7.26
CA THR A 289 17.43 9.60 8.69
C THR A 289 16.05 8.97 8.94
N PHE A 290 15.04 9.36 8.17
CA PHE A 290 13.69 8.79 8.29
C PHE A 290 13.67 7.31 7.91
N ILE A 291 14.37 6.90 6.84
CA ILE A 291 14.51 5.48 6.46
C ILE A 291 15.13 4.69 7.61
N THR A 292 16.19 5.21 8.22
CA THR A 292 16.91 4.55 9.34
C THR A 292 16.02 4.38 10.57
N ILE A 293 15.26 5.40 10.94
CA ILE A 293 14.33 5.33 12.07
C ILE A 293 13.15 4.38 11.76
N LEU A 294 12.55 4.51 10.60
CA LEU A 294 11.41 3.70 10.18
C LEU A 294 11.78 2.24 9.86
N ALA A 295 13.07 1.88 9.81
CA ALA A 295 13.49 0.49 9.71
C ALA A 295 12.80 -0.41 10.76
N TRP A 296 12.62 0.11 11.96
CA TRP A 296 11.99 -0.59 13.09
C TRP A 296 10.47 -0.81 12.91
N LEU A 297 9.85 -0.11 11.96
CA LEU A 297 8.44 -0.30 11.58
C LEU A 297 8.23 -1.63 10.82
N CYS A 298 9.22 -2.08 10.05
CA CYS A 298 9.09 -3.20 9.12
C CYS A 298 8.54 -4.49 9.75
N PRO A 299 9.07 -5.00 10.90
CA PRO A 299 8.55 -6.25 11.48
C PRO A 299 7.07 -6.16 11.83
N PHE A 300 6.64 -5.04 12.42
CA PHE A 300 5.26 -4.85 12.88
C PHE A 300 4.31 -4.72 11.69
N MET A 301 4.69 -3.96 10.67
CA MET A 301 3.92 -3.79 9.44
C MET A 301 3.77 -5.12 8.66
N TYR A 302 4.81 -5.95 8.61
CA TYR A 302 4.74 -7.24 7.94
C TYR A 302 3.90 -8.25 8.74
N LEU A 303 3.96 -8.18 10.06
CA LEU A 303 3.10 -8.96 10.95
C LEU A 303 1.64 -8.54 10.81
N SER A 304 1.34 -7.24 10.88
CA SER A 304 -0.04 -6.75 10.78
C SER A 304 -0.68 -7.13 9.44
N THR A 305 0.07 -7.02 8.33
CA THR A 305 -0.39 -7.41 7.00
C THR A 305 -0.73 -8.90 6.91
N THR A 306 0.18 -9.78 7.34
CA THR A 306 -0.01 -11.23 7.23
C THR A 306 -1.04 -11.76 8.23
N MET A 307 -1.04 -11.29 9.47
CA MET A 307 -2.02 -11.66 10.50
C MET A 307 -3.41 -11.13 10.15
N GLY A 308 -3.50 -9.90 9.62
CA GLY A 308 -4.74 -9.34 9.09
C GLY A 308 -5.33 -10.18 7.95
N SER A 309 -4.49 -10.69 7.04
CA SER A 309 -4.94 -11.59 5.97
C SER A 309 -5.49 -12.92 6.52
N ILE A 310 -4.85 -13.49 7.52
CA ILE A 310 -5.33 -14.71 8.20
C ILE A 310 -6.68 -14.44 8.88
N LEU A 311 -6.82 -13.33 9.62
CA LEU A 311 -8.09 -12.92 10.23
C LEU A 311 -9.20 -12.72 9.18
N ASN A 312 -8.88 -12.17 8.02
CA ASN A 312 -9.81 -12.08 6.89
C ASN A 312 -10.22 -13.46 6.39
N GLY A 313 -9.28 -14.39 6.30
CA GLY A 313 -9.54 -15.79 5.95
C GLY A 313 -10.47 -16.49 6.94
N LEU A 314 -10.37 -16.15 8.22
CA LEU A 314 -11.27 -16.61 9.32
C LEU A 314 -12.61 -15.84 9.37
N GLY A 315 -12.88 -14.93 8.43
CA GLY A 315 -14.12 -14.17 8.37
C GLY A 315 -14.24 -13.03 9.41
N LYS A 316 -13.13 -12.68 10.11
CA LYS A 316 -13.10 -11.63 11.16
C LYS A 316 -12.88 -10.21 10.60
N THR A 317 -13.52 -9.88 9.47
CA THR A 317 -13.31 -8.60 8.78
C THR A 317 -13.69 -7.38 9.63
N SER A 318 -14.77 -7.46 10.42
CA SER A 318 -15.17 -6.37 11.34
C SER A 318 -14.14 -6.14 12.44
N THR A 319 -13.51 -7.19 12.95
CA THR A 319 -12.45 -7.09 13.95
C THR A 319 -11.21 -6.41 13.38
N ILE A 320 -10.83 -6.73 12.14
CA ILE A 320 -9.71 -6.06 11.45
C ILE A 320 -10.01 -4.57 11.27
N PHE A 321 -11.24 -4.23 10.86
CA PHE A 321 -11.65 -2.84 10.74
C PHE A 321 -11.46 -2.09 12.08
N LEU A 322 -11.93 -2.69 13.19
CA LEU A 322 -11.79 -2.09 14.52
C LEU A 322 -10.31 -1.92 14.91
N HIS A 323 -9.47 -2.92 14.67
CA HIS A 323 -8.03 -2.85 14.96
C HIS A 323 -7.34 -1.74 14.15
N ASN A 324 -7.65 -1.63 12.84
CA ASN A 324 -7.12 -0.56 12.00
C ASN A 324 -7.59 0.81 12.48
N ALA A 325 -8.87 0.94 12.85
CA ALA A 325 -9.42 2.20 13.37
C ALA A 325 -8.72 2.60 14.69
N ILE A 326 -8.50 1.65 15.60
CA ILE A 326 -7.77 1.90 16.85
C ILE A 326 -6.34 2.36 16.54
N SER A 327 -5.61 1.67 15.66
CA SER A 327 -4.25 2.05 15.27
C SER A 327 -4.19 3.46 14.70
N MET A 328 -5.11 3.80 13.80
CA MET A 328 -5.17 5.13 13.19
C MET A 328 -5.56 6.23 14.19
N LEU A 329 -6.45 5.93 15.13
CA LEU A 329 -6.80 6.87 16.22
C LEU A 329 -5.62 7.12 17.16
N ILE A 330 -4.81 6.09 17.43
CA ILE A 330 -3.56 6.25 18.20
C ILE A 330 -2.59 7.16 17.45
N THR A 331 -2.38 6.93 16.14
CA THR A 331 -1.53 7.81 15.33
C THR A 331 -2.05 9.25 15.35
N LEU A 332 -3.35 9.44 15.14
CA LEU A 332 -3.96 10.75 15.14
C LEU A 332 -3.84 11.46 16.53
N ALA A 333 -3.98 10.71 17.62
CA ALA A 333 -3.76 11.25 18.96
C ALA A 333 -2.31 11.72 19.15
N VAL A 334 -1.32 10.93 18.71
CA VAL A 334 0.08 11.35 18.74
C VAL A 334 0.32 12.58 17.87
N VAL A 335 -0.30 12.65 16.68
CA VAL A 335 -0.22 13.81 15.79
C VAL A 335 -0.73 15.07 16.50
N VAL A 336 -1.89 14.99 17.13
CA VAL A 336 -2.53 16.17 17.75
C VAL A 336 -1.80 16.63 19.01
N PHE A 337 -1.37 15.69 19.87
CA PHE A 337 -0.85 16.02 21.19
C PHE A 337 0.67 16.07 21.28
N CYS A 338 1.38 15.23 20.50
CA CYS A 338 2.83 15.09 20.67
C CYS A 338 3.64 15.83 19.60
N ILE A 339 3.13 16.01 18.36
CA ILE A 339 3.88 16.77 17.34
C ILE A 339 4.17 18.21 17.77
N PRO A 340 3.23 18.97 18.38
CA PRO A 340 3.53 20.34 18.82
C PRO A 340 4.69 20.43 19.83
N MET A 341 4.99 19.34 20.54
CA MET A 341 6.05 19.30 21.56
C MET A 341 7.39 18.74 21.02
N TYR A 342 7.34 17.75 20.15
CA TYR A 342 8.52 16.96 19.74
C TYR A 342 8.73 16.93 18.22
N GLY A 343 7.93 17.67 17.44
CA GLY A 343 8.03 17.77 16.00
C GLY A 343 7.79 16.43 15.29
N ILE A 344 8.45 16.26 14.14
CA ILE A 344 8.29 15.07 13.27
C ILE A 344 8.72 13.76 13.97
N HIS A 345 9.64 13.82 14.94
CA HIS A 345 10.08 12.63 15.67
C HIS A 345 8.94 11.99 16.48
N ALA A 346 8.02 12.80 17.01
CA ALA A 346 6.81 12.29 17.65
C ALA A 346 5.96 11.47 16.67
N TYR A 347 5.81 11.96 15.44
CA TYR A 347 5.04 11.24 14.42
C TYR A 347 5.70 9.91 14.04
N LEU A 348 7.02 9.89 13.85
CA LEU A 348 7.76 8.65 13.58
C LEU A 348 7.58 7.63 14.72
N ALA A 349 7.68 8.07 15.97
CA ALA A 349 7.43 7.22 17.13
C ALA A 349 5.97 6.75 17.21
N GLY A 350 5.03 7.63 16.84
CA GLY A 350 3.61 7.32 16.76
C GLY A 350 3.28 6.24 15.73
N LEU A 351 3.88 6.32 14.54
CA LEU A 351 3.77 5.29 13.52
C LEU A 351 4.28 3.94 14.02
N LEU A 352 5.45 3.92 14.67
CA LEU A 352 6.02 2.70 15.25
C LEU A 352 5.10 2.11 16.31
N PHE A 353 4.61 2.95 17.23
CA PHE A 353 3.76 2.50 18.33
C PHE A 353 2.39 2.01 17.84
N SER A 354 1.75 2.73 16.93
CA SER A 354 0.45 2.36 16.39
C SER A 354 0.51 1.03 15.61
N GLU A 355 1.57 0.81 14.85
CA GLU A 355 1.75 -0.43 14.08
C GLU A 355 2.10 -1.62 14.99
N LEU A 356 2.88 -1.38 16.07
CA LEU A 356 3.11 -2.37 17.13
C LEU A 356 1.78 -2.79 17.78
N VAL A 357 0.93 -1.83 18.15
CA VAL A 357 -0.39 -2.09 18.72
C VAL A 357 -1.27 -2.86 17.73
N LEU A 358 -1.28 -2.47 16.46
CA LEU A 358 -2.03 -3.15 15.41
C LEU A 358 -1.61 -4.64 15.29
N ALA A 359 -0.30 -4.90 15.20
CA ALA A 359 0.23 -6.25 15.14
C ALA A 359 -0.12 -7.05 16.39
N ALA A 360 0.00 -6.46 17.57
CA ALA A 360 -0.36 -7.08 18.85
C ALA A 360 -1.86 -7.44 18.93
N LEU A 361 -2.75 -6.54 18.52
CA LEU A 361 -4.20 -6.78 18.47
C LEU A 361 -4.55 -7.93 17.52
N HIS A 362 -3.92 -7.98 16.32
CA HIS A 362 -4.12 -9.07 15.38
C HIS A 362 -3.67 -10.41 15.97
N ILE A 363 -2.47 -10.46 16.55
CA ILE A 363 -1.91 -11.68 17.18
C ILE A 363 -2.77 -12.11 18.38
N HIS A 364 -3.19 -11.18 19.23
CA HIS A 364 -4.06 -11.47 20.38
C HIS A 364 -5.37 -12.11 19.94
N THR A 365 -6.02 -11.54 18.92
CA THR A 365 -7.28 -12.11 18.39
C THR A 365 -7.07 -13.49 17.77
N LEU A 366 -5.94 -13.74 17.08
CA LEU A 366 -5.62 -15.06 16.54
C LEU A 366 -5.32 -16.08 17.65
N ALA A 367 -4.62 -15.68 18.71
CA ALA A 367 -4.33 -16.53 19.86
C ALA A 367 -5.61 -16.98 20.63
N GLY A 368 -6.66 -16.15 20.58
CA GLY A 368 -7.98 -16.52 21.10
C GLY A 368 -8.78 -17.50 20.23
N GLN A 369 -8.34 -17.75 18.98
CA GLN A 369 -9.02 -18.68 18.06
C GLN A 369 -8.31 -20.04 17.98
N VAL A 370 -6.98 -20.03 17.98
CA VAL A 370 -6.13 -21.21 17.78
C VAL A 370 -4.91 -21.07 18.70
N PRO A 371 -4.42 -22.15 19.32
CA PRO A 371 -3.23 -22.08 20.16
C PRO A 371 -2.01 -21.66 19.33
N VAL A 372 -1.60 -20.40 19.47
CA VAL A 372 -0.42 -19.85 18.78
C VAL A 372 0.82 -20.09 19.65
N ARG A 373 1.67 -21.01 19.22
CA ARG A 373 2.93 -21.27 19.92
C ARG A 373 4.00 -20.26 19.46
N LEU A 374 4.18 -19.20 20.24
CA LEU A 374 5.24 -18.23 20.04
C LEU A 374 6.54 -18.72 20.67
N ASN A 375 7.51 -19.07 19.86
CA ASN A 375 8.87 -19.40 20.33
C ASN A 375 9.81 -18.24 19.99
N ALA A 376 9.97 -17.31 20.92
CA ALA A 376 10.83 -16.14 20.76
C ALA A 376 12.27 -16.51 20.39
N GLY A 377 12.79 -17.63 20.91
CA GLY A 377 14.14 -18.11 20.59
C GLY A 377 14.34 -18.40 19.10
N THR A 378 13.36 -19.04 18.46
CA THR A 378 13.45 -19.39 17.04
C THR A 378 12.97 -18.29 16.12
N MET A 379 12.03 -17.45 16.56
CA MET A 379 11.41 -16.43 15.73
C MET A 379 12.11 -15.07 15.77
N ILE A 380 12.81 -14.77 16.89
CA ILE A 380 13.47 -13.47 17.10
C ILE A 380 14.94 -13.66 17.37
N VAL A 381 15.34 -14.43 18.42
CA VAL A 381 16.75 -14.49 18.85
C VAL A 381 17.65 -15.08 17.77
N LYS A 382 17.29 -16.25 17.21
CA LYS A 382 18.12 -16.89 16.15
C LYS A 382 18.29 -16.01 14.91
N PRO A 383 17.22 -15.41 14.31
CA PRO A 383 17.41 -14.54 13.14
C PRO A 383 18.17 -13.26 13.48
N THR A 384 17.98 -12.68 14.67
CA THR A 384 18.78 -11.50 15.10
C THR A 384 20.26 -11.85 15.21
N LEU A 385 20.61 -12.99 15.78
CA LEU A 385 22.01 -13.45 15.84
C LEU A 385 22.56 -13.71 14.42
N CYS A 386 21.78 -14.34 13.53
CA CYS A 386 22.18 -14.49 12.13
C CYS A 386 22.46 -13.15 11.45
N LEU A 387 21.60 -12.16 11.71
CA LEU A 387 21.78 -10.82 11.16
C LEU A 387 23.07 -10.18 11.67
N LEU A 388 23.32 -10.23 12.99
CA LEU A 388 24.54 -9.68 13.59
C LEU A 388 25.80 -10.34 13.03
N VAL A 389 25.81 -11.66 12.85
CA VAL A 389 26.91 -12.40 12.22
C VAL A 389 27.08 -11.97 10.76
N ALA A 390 26.00 -11.87 10.00
CA ALA A 390 26.04 -11.43 8.60
C ALA A 390 26.56 -10.00 8.46
N ILE A 391 26.19 -9.11 9.36
CA ILE A 391 26.72 -7.74 9.45
C ILE A 391 28.23 -7.77 9.76
N GLY A 392 28.65 -8.57 10.73
CA GLY A 392 30.08 -8.73 11.06
C GLY A 392 30.91 -9.22 9.87
N ILE A 393 30.40 -10.21 9.12
CA ILE A 393 31.04 -10.70 7.89
C ILE A 393 31.12 -9.59 6.83
N LEU A 394 30.03 -8.83 6.65
CA LEU A 394 30.00 -7.73 5.70
C LEU A 394 31.03 -6.64 6.03
N TYR A 395 31.16 -6.29 7.31
CA TYR A 395 32.19 -5.34 7.76
C TYR A 395 33.61 -5.89 7.58
N ALA A 396 33.86 -7.16 7.88
CA ALA A 396 35.16 -7.80 7.65
C ALA A 396 35.51 -7.85 6.16
N ALA A 397 34.53 -8.01 5.29
CA ALA A 397 34.69 -8.00 3.82
C ALA A 397 34.75 -6.58 3.22
N ALA A 398 34.52 -5.53 4.01
CA ALA A 398 34.46 -4.15 3.51
C ALA A 398 35.71 -3.74 2.69
N PRO A 399 36.98 -4.04 3.10
CA PRO A 399 38.14 -3.70 2.29
C PRO A 399 38.13 -4.34 0.91
N SER A 400 37.69 -5.60 0.81
CA SER A 400 37.58 -6.33 -0.46
C SER A 400 36.43 -5.80 -1.32
N LEU A 401 35.35 -5.33 -0.71
CA LEU A 401 34.23 -4.73 -1.42
C LEU A 401 34.58 -3.34 -1.98
N GLU A 402 35.42 -2.57 -1.30
CA GLU A 402 35.88 -1.27 -1.81
C GLU A 402 36.70 -1.41 -3.10
N THR A 403 37.33 -2.56 -3.36
CA THR A 403 37.99 -2.80 -4.66
C THR A 403 37.03 -2.89 -5.84
N LEU A 404 35.75 -3.17 -5.58
CA LEU A 404 34.68 -3.19 -6.59
C LEU A 404 34.11 -1.78 -6.88
N ARG A 405 34.42 -0.78 -6.05
CA ARG A 405 33.88 0.57 -6.18
C ARG A 405 34.18 1.25 -7.54
N PRO A 406 35.36 1.08 -8.15
CA PRO A 406 35.63 1.63 -9.49
C PRO A 406 34.77 1.02 -10.60
N ALA A 407 34.31 -0.23 -10.43
CA ALA A 407 33.41 -0.90 -11.36
C ALA A 407 31.92 -0.51 -11.18
N LEU A 408 31.58 0.13 -10.06
CA LEU A 408 30.24 0.54 -9.66
C LEU A 408 30.21 2.06 -9.43
N PRO A 409 30.19 2.88 -10.49
CA PRO A 409 30.35 4.34 -10.39
C PRO A 409 29.18 5.03 -9.65
N ALA A 410 28.01 4.41 -9.59
CA ALA A 410 26.88 4.94 -8.84
C ALA A 410 26.89 4.42 -7.39
N GLU A 411 26.96 5.32 -6.41
CA GLU A 411 26.94 4.99 -4.98
C GLU A 411 25.72 4.14 -4.60
N PHE A 412 24.56 4.45 -5.19
CA PHE A 412 23.35 3.64 -5.04
C PHE A 412 23.57 2.17 -5.42
N LEU A 413 24.24 1.89 -6.54
CA LEU A 413 24.46 0.53 -7.00
C LEU A 413 25.38 -0.24 -6.03
N PHE A 414 26.38 0.43 -5.46
CA PHE A 414 27.26 -0.14 -4.47
C PHE A 414 26.52 -0.49 -3.17
N ILE A 415 25.59 0.37 -2.72
CA ILE A 415 24.72 0.10 -1.58
C ILE A 415 23.83 -1.12 -1.86
N VAL A 416 23.23 -1.20 -3.06
CA VAL A 416 22.39 -2.34 -3.45
C VAL A 416 23.18 -3.65 -3.43
N VAL A 417 24.41 -3.66 -3.93
CA VAL A 417 25.29 -4.85 -3.88
C VAL A 417 25.58 -5.27 -2.44
N LYS A 418 25.92 -4.33 -1.55
CA LYS A 418 26.12 -4.63 -0.12
C LYS A 418 24.85 -5.18 0.53
N ALA A 419 23.69 -4.61 0.23
CA ALA A 419 22.41 -5.09 0.72
C ALA A 419 22.08 -6.51 0.22
N LEU A 420 22.35 -6.82 -1.05
CA LEU A 420 22.18 -8.16 -1.61
C LEU A 420 23.12 -9.18 -0.95
N ILE A 421 24.37 -8.82 -0.70
CA ILE A 421 25.31 -9.68 0.03
C ILE A 421 24.78 -9.96 1.44
N LEU A 422 24.28 -8.94 2.15
CA LEU A 422 23.67 -9.10 3.46
C LEU A 422 22.45 -10.05 3.41
N CYS A 423 21.59 -9.93 2.39
CA CYS A 423 20.45 -10.83 2.19
C CYS A 423 20.91 -12.30 2.01
N VAL A 424 21.96 -12.53 1.21
CA VAL A 424 22.50 -13.87 0.96
C VAL A 424 23.12 -14.46 2.22
N LEU A 425 23.93 -13.70 2.95
CA LEU A 425 24.56 -14.13 4.19
C LEU A 425 23.52 -14.45 5.27
N TYR A 426 22.53 -13.58 5.44
CA TYR A 426 21.43 -13.78 6.39
C TYR A 426 20.59 -15.00 6.03
N GLY A 427 20.13 -15.09 4.78
CA GLY A 427 19.34 -16.22 4.29
C GLY A 427 20.09 -17.55 4.38
N GLY A 428 21.37 -17.56 4.01
CA GLY A 428 22.26 -18.73 4.16
C GLY A 428 22.43 -19.16 5.62
N GLY A 429 22.63 -18.19 6.52
CA GLY A 429 22.69 -18.45 7.96
C GLY A 429 21.42 -19.06 8.53
N LEU A 430 20.26 -18.57 8.13
CA LEU A 430 18.96 -19.14 8.52
C LEU A 430 18.75 -20.56 8.01
N LEU A 431 19.14 -20.85 6.75
CA LEU A 431 19.04 -22.19 6.18
C LEU A 431 19.95 -23.19 6.92
N LEU A 432 21.16 -22.79 7.27
CA LEU A 432 22.08 -23.63 8.05
C LEU A 432 21.55 -23.94 9.46
N LEU A 433 20.90 -22.96 10.12
CA LEU A 433 20.30 -23.17 11.44
C LEU A 433 19.02 -24.04 11.37
N HIS A 434 18.28 -24.00 10.27
CA HIS A 434 17.10 -24.87 10.09
C HIS A 434 17.47 -26.32 9.77
N ARG A 435 18.62 -26.56 9.16
CA ARG A 435 19.07 -27.91 8.80
C ARG A 435 19.54 -28.73 10.02
N LYS A 436 19.82 -28.04 11.14
CA LYS A 436 20.29 -28.66 12.40
C LYS A 436 19.18 -28.94 13.43
N ASN A 437 17.93 -28.53 13.16
CA ASN A 437 16.74 -28.81 13.95
C ASN A 437 15.75 -29.66 13.13
#